data_65b9f7da38b335689a8ac728edef3fd1
#
_entry.id   65b9f7da38b335689a8ac728edef3fd1
#
_cell.length_a   1.000
_cell.length_b   1.000
_cell.length_c   1.000
_cell.angle_alpha   90.00
_cell.angle_beta   90.00
_cell.angle_gamma   90.00
#
_symmetry.space_group_name_H-M   'P 1'
#
loop_
_entity.id
_entity.type
_entity.pdbx_description
1 polymer ?
#
loop_
_entity_poly.entity_id
_entity_poly.type
_entity_poly.pdbx_seq_one_letter_code
_entity_poly.pdbx_strand_id
1 'polypeptide(L)'
;ELYYQARLFNGNKLPLDVGMWFDEFANIKMPEHFDKILATCRSRGIYCVPILQSLAQIKQLFKDGAWEGIVGNCDTFVYLGGNEQSTHKYISELLGKWTIDKRTSGQTRGKQGSSNIGYDVLGRDLIDPAEVHHICPWRKTND
;
A
#
# COMPACT_ATOMS: atom_id res chain seq x y z
N GLU A 1 -22.20 16.45 3.24
CA GLU A 1 -23.68 16.46 3.26
C GLU A 1 -24.25 15.05 3.42
N LEU A 2 -23.99 14.10 2.51
CA LEU A 2 -24.49 12.72 2.55
C LEU A 2 -24.22 12.01 3.88
N TYR A 3 -23.03 12.19 4.43
CA TYR A 3 -22.65 11.60 5.72
C TYR A 3 -23.59 12.03 6.87
N TYR A 4 -24.02 13.29 6.88
CA TYR A 4 -24.96 13.80 7.88
C TYR A 4 -26.39 13.40 7.57
N GLN A 5 -26.77 13.34 6.31
CA GLN A 5 -28.10 12.90 5.90
C GLN A 5 -28.39 11.44 6.29
N ALA A 6 -27.38 10.59 6.33
CA ALA A 6 -27.55 9.20 6.79
C ALA A 6 -28.19 9.10 8.18
N ARG A 7 -28.04 10.13 9.04
CA ARG A 7 -28.65 10.17 10.38
C ARG A 7 -30.18 10.27 10.35
N LEU A 8 -30.77 10.69 9.23
CA LEU A 8 -32.22 10.83 9.07
C LEU A 8 -32.91 9.50 8.81
N PHE A 9 -32.15 8.45 8.53
CA PHE A 9 -32.66 7.11 8.24
C PHE A 9 -32.50 6.17 9.42
N ASN A 10 -33.36 5.17 9.51
CA ASN A 10 -33.27 4.13 10.52
C ASN A 10 -31.92 3.38 10.43
N GLY A 11 -31.26 3.22 11.57
CA GLY A 11 -29.93 2.61 11.64
C GLY A 11 -28.79 3.54 11.24
N ASN A 12 -29.06 4.84 11.03
CA ASN A 12 -28.06 5.83 10.63
C ASN A 12 -27.30 5.47 9.33
N LYS A 13 -27.93 4.75 8.43
CA LYS A 13 -27.37 4.30 7.14
C LYS A 13 -28.25 4.80 5.98
N LEU A 14 -27.62 5.18 4.87
CA LEU A 14 -28.35 5.55 3.66
C LEU A 14 -29.15 4.36 3.13
N PRO A 15 -30.31 4.57 2.50
CA PRO A 15 -31.13 3.50 1.94
C PRO A 15 -30.46 2.77 0.76
N LEU A 16 -29.55 3.46 0.08
CA LEU A 16 -28.71 2.92 -0.98
C LEU A 16 -27.25 3.20 -0.65
N ASP A 17 -26.37 2.26 -0.93
CA ASP A 17 -24.94 2.48 -0.77
C ASP A 17 -24.44 3.45 -1.84
N VAL A 18 -23.62 4.42 -1.42
CA VAL A 18 -23.10 5.51 -2.28
C VAL A 18 -21.59 5.38 -2.40
N GLY A 19 -21.12 5.21 -3.64
CA GLY A 19 -19.68 5.22 -3.97
C GLY A 19 -19.20 6.60 -4.37
N MET A 20 -18.17 7.10 -3.70
CA MET A 20 -17.50 8.35 -4.04
C MET A 20 -16.14 8.05 -4.65
N TRP A 21 -16.00 8.38 -5.93
CA TRP A 21 -14.75 8.23 -6.69
C TRP A 21 -14.07 9.59 -6.76
N PHE A 22 -12.92 9.70 -6.13
CA PHE A 22 -12.14 10.93 -6.09
C PHE A 22 -10.99 10.82 -7.09
N ASP A 23 -11.27 11.12 -8.35
CA ASP A 23 -10.24 11.24 -9.37
C ASP A 23 -9.38 12.48 -9.06
N GLU A 24 -8.04 12.33 -9.19
CA GLU A 24 -7.09 13.35 -8.75
C GLU A 24 -7.32 13.84 -7.30
N PHE A 25 -7.46 12.90 -6.37
CA PHE A 25 -7.74 13.17 -4.96
C PHE A 25 -6.90 14.30 -4.37
N ALA A 26 -5.65 14.43 -4.80
CA ALA A 26 -4.73 15.46 -4.34
C ALA A 26 -5.19 16.90 -4.67
N ASN A 27 -6.01 17.07 -5.69
CA ASN A 27 -6.49 18.38 -6.13
C ASN A 27 -7.85 18.77 -5.52
N ILE A 28 -8.45 17.86 -4.76
CA ILE A 28 -9.76 18.08 -4.14
C ILE A 28 -9.58 18.61 -2.73
N LYS A 29 -10.21 19.73 -2.41
CA LYS A 29 -10.23 20.24 -1.05
C LYS A 29 -11.11 19.38 -0.16
N MET A 30 -10.48 18.56 0.68
CA MET A 30 -11.17 17.71 1.62
C MET A 30 -11.63 18.48 2.88
N PRO A 31 -12.73 18.04 3.52
CA PRO A 31 -13.12 18.56 4.82
C PRO A 31 -12.04 18.34 5.87
N GLU A 32 -12.02 19.20 6.89
CA GLU A 32 -11.23 18.93 8.09
C GLU A 32 -11.60 17.56 8.68
N HIS A 33 -10.61 16.84 9.18
CA HIS A 33 -10.80 15.49 9.74
C HIS A 33 -11.40 14.46 8.76
N PHE A 34 -11.03 14.55 7.48
CA PHE A 34 -11.47 13.59 6.46
C PHE A 34 -11.12 12.15 6.83
N ASP A 35 -9.98 11.92 7.48
CA ASP A 35 -9.55 10.65 8.05
C ASP A 35 -10.62 10.03 8.98
N LYS A 36 -11.21 10.83 9.86
CA LYS A 36 -12.28 10.40 10.77
C LYS A 36 -13.60 10.14 10.05
N ILE A 37 -13.90 10.93 9.03
CA ILE A 37 -15.09 10.72 8.18
C ILE A 37 -14.92 9.39 7.44
N LEU A 38 -13.77 9.14 6.86
CA LEU A 38 -13.47 7.92 6.11
C LEU A 38 -13.59 6.67 7.01
N ALA A 39 -13.05 6.71 8.22
CA ALA A 39 -13.13 5.62 9.19
C ALA A 39 -14.58 5.19 9.55
N THR A 40 -15.52 6.10 9.40
CA THR A 40 -16.92 5.88 9.80
C THR A 40 -17.91 5.84 8.63
N CYS A 41 -17.51 6.24 7.43
CA CYS A 41 -18.39 6.36 6.27
C CYS A 41 -19.03 5.00 5.87
N ARG A 42 -18.31 3.88 6.03
CA ARG A 42 -18.81 2.53 5.78
C ARG A 42 -20.09 2.21 6.55
N SER A 43 -20.15 2.58 7.83
CA SER A 43 -21.37 2.38 8.67
C SER A 43 -22.57 3.18 8.16
N ARG A 44 -22.33 4.21 7.33
CA ARG A 44 -23.35 5.08 6.73
C ARG A 44 -23.80 4.60 5.35
N GLY A 45 -23.27 3.51 4.84
CA GLY A 45 -23.48 3.06 3.47
C GLY A 45 -22.75 3.91 2.44
N ILE A 46 -21.59 4.46 2.82
CA ILE A 46 -20.73 5.27 1.94
C ILE A 46 -19.38 4.59 1.82
N TYR A 47 -18.87 4.42 0.61
CA TYR A 47 -17.50 4.01 0.37
C TYR A 47 -16.77 5.04 -0.50
N CYS A 48 -15.46 5.14 -0.29
CA CYS A 48 -14.62 6.11 -0.96
C CYS A 48 -13.51 5.40 -1.74
N VAL A 49 -13.26 5.88 -2.93
CA VAL A 49 -12.18 5.40 -3.81
C VAL A 49 -11.27 6.59 -4.14
N PRO A 50 -10.26 6.90 -3.33
CA PRO A 50 -9.29 7.93 -3.65
C PRO A 50 -8.32 7.44 -4.73
N ILE A 51 -8.16 8.20 -5.80
CA ILE A 51 -7.23 7.93 -6.89
C ILE A 51 -6.09 8.94 -6.82
N LEU A 52 -4.86 8.44 -6.77
CA LEU A 52 -3.65 9.22 -6.56
C LEU A 52 -2.61 8.86 -7.63
N GLN A 53 -1.80 9.81 -8.02
CA GLN A 53 -0.65 9.57 -8.89
C GLN A 53 0.55 9.02 -8.11
N SER A 54 0.69 9.41 -6.83
CA SER A 54 1.74 8.93 -5.94
C SER A 54 1.37 9.10 -4.47
N LEU A 55 2.03 8.34 -3.59
CA LEU A 55 1.88 8.52 -2.14
C LEU A 55 2.47 9.85 -1.64
N ALA A 56 3.42 10.44 -2.36
CA ALA A 56 3.96 11.74 -2.00
C ALA A 56 2.88 12.83 -1.98
N GLN A 57 1.90 12.75 -2.87
CA GLN A 57 0.79 13.71 -2.91
C GLN A 57 -0.06 13.67 -1.64
N ILE A 58 -0.46 12.47 -1.18
CA ILE A 58 -1.28 12.37 0.03
C ILE A 58 -0.50 12.77 1.29
N LYS A 59 0.81 12.48 1.33
CA LYS A 59 1.70 12.90 2.43
C LYS A 59 1.84 14.43 2.53
N GLN A 60 1.79 15.14 1.41
CA GLN A 60 1.81 16.60 1.39
C GLN A 60 0.49 17.22 1.87
N LEU A 61 -0.64 16.59 1.53
CA LEU A 61 -1.97 17.08 1.90
C LEU A 61 -2.27 16.81 3.38
N PHE A 62 -1.92 15.63 3.86
CA PHE A 62 -2.24 15.17 5.21
C PHE A 62 -0.93 14.99 5.99
N LYS A 63 -0.50 16.08 6.62
CA LYS A 63 0.71 16.12 7.45
C LYS A 63 0.51 15.35 8.75
N ASP A 64 1.58 15.24 9.54
CA ASP A 64 1.56 14.67 10.90
C ASP A 64 1.06 13.22 10.98
N GLY A 65 1.26 12.45 9.91
CA GLY A 65 0.88 11.03 9.85
C GLY A 65 -0.61 10.78 9.54
N ALA A 66 -1.44 11.81 9.37
CA ALA A 66 -2.86 11.63 9.07
C ALA A 66 -3.12 10.87 7.75
N TRP A 67 -2.17 10.92 6.81
CA TRP A 67 -2.23 10.15 5.56
C TRP A 67 -2.24 8.63 5.80
N GLU A 68 -1.56 8.14 6.84
CA GLU A 68 -1.54 6.72 7.22
C GLU A 68 -2.94 6.25 7.65
N GLY A 69 -3.66 7.11 8.37
CA GLY A 69 -5.05 6.86 8.74
C GLY A 69 -5.96 6.75 7.53
N ILE A 70 -5.73 7.55 6.49
CA ILE A 70 -6.51 7.49 5.25
C ILE A 70 -6.24 6.19 4.50
N VAL A 71 -4.95 5.85 4.28
CA VAL A 71 -4.58 4.61 3.59
C VAL A 71 -5.00 3.38 4.40
N GLY A 72 -4.83 3.40 5.72
CA GLY A 72 -5.21 2.32 6.62
C GLY A 72 -6.72 2.06 6.70
N ASN A 73 -7.56 3.06 6.38
CA ASN A 73 -9.02 2.90 6.29
C ASN A 73 -9.49 2.40 4.91
N CYS A 74 -8.57 2.22 3.96
CA CYS A 74 -8.86 1.61 2.67
C CYS A 74 -8.60 0.10 2.74
N ASP A 75 -9.64 -0.72 2.64
CA ASP A 75 -9.52 -2.19 2.68
C ASP A 75 -8.75 -2.76 1.48
N THR A 76 -8.70 -2.01 0.38
CA THR A 76 -8.06 -2.43 -0.87
C THR A 76 -7.11 -1.36 -1.35
N PHE A 77 -5.89 -1.75 -1.67
CA PHE A 77 -4.89 -0.91 -2.30
C PHE A 77 -4.57 -1.45 -3.69
N VAL A 78 -4.84 -0.66 -4.74
CA VAL A 78 -4.56 -1.03 -6.13
C VAL A 78 -3.41 -0.19 -6.64
N TYR A 79 -2.33 -0.83 -7.04
CA TYR A 79 -1.19 -0.17 -7.66
C TYR A 79 -1.15 -0.47 -9.16
N LEU A 80 -1.22 0.57 -9.97
CA LEU A 80 -1.22 0.48 -11.43
C LEU A 80 0.11 0.84 -12.07
N GLY A 81 1.14 1.03 -11.27
CA GLY A 81 2.45 1.46 -11.73
C GLY A 81 2.72 2.94 -11.46
N GLY A 82 3.97 3.34 -11.61
CA GLY A 82 4.43 4.72 -11.40
C GLY A 82 5.94 4.80 -11.36
N ASN A 83 6.49 6.02 -11.27
CA ASN A 83 7.94 6.25 -11.24
C ASN A 83 8.43 6.78 -9.88
N GLU A 84 7.54 6.88 -8.88
CA GLU A 84 7.84 7.54 -7.61
C GLU A 84 8.37 6.53 -6.59
N GLN A 85 9.64 6.70 -6.20
CA GLN A 85 10.39 5.74 -5.36
C GLN A 85 9.78 5.52 -3.98
N SER A 86 9.18 6.55 -3.35
CA SER A 86 8.60 6.38 -2.01
C SER A 86 7.35 5.51 -2.05
N THR A 87 6.61 5.50 -3.16
CA THR A 87 5.50 4.58 -3.40
C THR A 87 6.00 3.15 -3.56
N HIS A 88 7.07 2.92 -4.34
CA HIS A 88 7.67 1.59 -4.51
C HIS A 88 8.14 1.02 -3.18
N LYS A 89 8.84 1.84 -2.39
CA LYS A 89 9.31 1.45 -1.06
C LYS A 89 8.14 1.07 -0.14
N TYR A 90 7.10 1.89 -0.12
CA TYR A 90 5.90 1.62 0.69
C TYR A 90 5.24 0.28 0.31
N ILE A 91 5.10 0.00 -0.99
CA ILE A 91 4.50 -1.26 -1.47
C ILE A 91 5.36 -2.46 -1.10
N SER A 92 6.68 -2.36 -1.26
CA SER A 92 7.62 -3.41 -0.86
C SER A 92 7.53 -3.69 0.64
N GLU A 93 7.49 -2.66 1.48
CA GLU A 93 7.33 -2.77 2.93
C GLU A 93 5.97 -3.36 3.32
N LEU A 94 4.90 -3.00 2.62
CA LEU A 94 3.55 -3.52 2.84
C LEU A 94 3.44 -5.02 2.55
N LEU A 95 4.14 -5.50 1.52
CA LEU A 95 4.20 -6.92 1.16
C LEU A 95 5.06 -7.73 2.13
N GLY A 96 5.97 -7.06 2.85
CA GLY A 96 6.80 -7.67 3.86
C GLY A 96 7.97 -8.49 3.31
N LYS A 97 8.51 -9.34 4.20
CA LYS A 97 9.69 -10.17 3.90
C LYS A 97 9.33 -11.65 3.94
N TRP A 98 10.00 -12.40 3.10
CA TRP A 98 9.96 -13.84 3.18
C TRP A 98 11.34 -14.40 3.53
N THR A 99 11.36 -15.61 4.00
CA THR A 99 12.57 -16.32 4.42
C THR A 99 13.10 -17.17 3.29
N ILE A 100 14.41 -17.03 3.00
CA ILE A 100 15.12 -17.86 2.04
C ILE A 100 16.15 -18.69 2.79
N ASP A 101 16.11 -20.01 2.62
CA ASP A 101 17.14 -20.91 3.11
C ASP A 101 18.36 -20.87 2.17
N LYS A 102 19.46 -20.34 2.68
CA LYS A 102 20.74 -20.32 1.98
C LYS A 102 21.61 -21.46 2.46
N ARG A 103 21.88 -22.43 1.59
CA ARG A 103 22.84 -23.47 1.85
C ARG A 103 24.24 -22.96 1.53
N THR A 104 25.08 -22.88 2.54
CA THR A 104 26.50 -22.51 2.40
C THR A 104 27.34 -23.78 2.52
N SER A 105 28.10 -24.10 1.49
CA SER A 105 29.05 -25.22 1.53
C SER A 105 30.49 -24.69 1.51
N GLY A 106 31.23 -24.93 2.59
CA GLY A 106 32.65 -24.66 2.67
C GLY A 106 33.45 -25.96 2.50
N GLN A 107 34.36 -26.01 1.54
CA GLN A 107 35.24 -27.14 1.33
C GLN A 107 36.68 -26.67 1.48
N THR A 108 37.36 -27.15 2.52
CA THR A 108 38.81 -26.88 2.71
C THR A 108 39.60 -28.00 2.10
N ARG A 109 40.45 -27.68 1.10
CA ARG A 109 41.41 -28.61 0.50
C ARG A 109 42.70 -28.62 1.30
N GLY A 110 42.93 -29.67 2.08
CA GLY A 110 44.15 -29.95 2.81
C GLY A 110 44.27 -31.43 3.13
N LYS A 111 45.44 -31.91 3.68
CA LYS A 111 45.66 -33.33 4.02
C LYS A 111 44.66 -33.92 5.03
N GLN A 112 43.85 -33.09 5.68
CA GLN A 112 42.64 -33.43 6.44
C GLN A 112 41.50 -32.55 5.95
N GLY A 113 40.89 -32.93 4.81
CA GLY A 113 39.78 -32.21 4.24
C GLY A 113 38.55 -32.24 5.15
N SER A 114 38.05 -31.08 5.52
CA SER A 114 36.80 -30.90 6.27
C SER A 114 35.73 -30.29 5.36
N SER A 115 34.56 -30.89 5.33
CA SER A 115 33.39 -30.37 4.64
C SER A 115 32.41 -29.87 5.68
N ASN A 116 32.09 -28.60 5.66
CA ASN A 116 31.05 -27.99 6.54
C ASN A 116 29.87 -27.52 5.69
N ILE A 117 28.67 -27.96 6.04
CA ILE A 117 27.44 -27.53 5.42
C ILE A 117 26.71 -26.66 6.46
N GLY A 118 26.62 -25.37 6.19
CA GLY A 118 25.85 -24.42 7.00
C GLY A 118 24.51 -24.12 6.30
N TYR A 119 23.46 -23.94 7.09
CA TYR A 119 22.19 -23.45 6.64
C TYR A 119 21.98 -22.07 7.28
N ASP A 120 21.97 -21.03 6.47
CA ASP A 120 21.65 -19.67 6.89
C ASP A 120 20.27 -19.30 6.41
N VAL A 121 19.52 -18.69 7.30
CA VAL A 121 18.17 -18.18 7.01
C VAL A 121 18.29 -16.68 6.75
N LEU A 122 18.00 -16.26 5.52
CA LEU A 122 18.03 -14.85 5.12
C LEU A 122 16.61 -14.31 4.89
N GLY A 123 16.32 -13.17 5.53
CA GLY A 123 15.11 -12.41 5.19
C GLY A 123 15.35 -11.57 3.92
N ARG A 124 14.54 -11.80 2.89
CA ARG A 124 14.51 -10.97 1.68
C ARG A 124 13.14 -10.32 1.55
N ASP A 125 13.06 -9.08 1.04
CA ASP A 125 11.79 -8.48 0.69
C ASP A 125 11.05 -9.38 -0.31
N LEU A 126 9.75 -9.58 -0.13
CA LEU A 126 8.94 -10.43 -1.02
C LEU A 126 9.00 -9.90 -2.45
N ILE A 127 8.94 -8.58 -2.59
CA ILE A 127 9.19 -7.85 -3.83
C ILE A 127 10.05 -6.64 -3.50
N ASP A 128 11.20 -6.53 -4.14
CA ASP A 128 12.12 -5.41 -4.00
C ASP A 128 11.50 -4.12 -4.59
N PRO A 129 11.77 -2.91 -4.06
CA PRO A 129 11.30 -1.65 -4.65
C PRO A 129 11.66 -1.47 -6.12
N ALA A 130 12.79 -2.01 -6.58
CA ALA A 130 13.16 -2.01 -7.99
C ALA A 130 12.28 -2.96 -8.82
N GLU A 131 11.91 -4.10 -8.28
CA GLU A 131 10.97 -5.03 -8.91
C GLU A 131 9.57 -4.43 -9.00
N VAL A 132 9.10 -3.72 -7.96
CA VAL A 132 7.82 -2.98 -7.98
C VAL A 132 7.74 -2.02 -9.16
N HIS A 133 8.85 -1.32 -9.48
CA HIS A 133 8.93 -0.43 -10.63
C HIS A 133 8.66 -1.14 -11.96
N HIS A 134 9.00 -2.43 -12.08
CA HIS A 134 8.84 -3.24 -13.30
C HIS A 134 7.49 -3.96 -13.40
N ILE A 135 6.69 -4.00 -12.34
CA ILE A 135 5.38 -4.67 -12.34
C ILE A 135 4.36 -3.97 -13.25
N CYS A 136 4.62 -2.75 -13.71
CA CYS A 136 3.70 -2.00 -14.56
C CYS A 136 3.50 -2.70 -15.93
N PRO A 137 2.33 -3.30 -16.21
CA PRO A 137 2.09 -4.08 -17.43
C PRO A 137 2.03 -3.22 -18.70
N TRP A 138 1.96 -1.90 -18.56
CA TRP A 138 1.83 -0.95 -19.66
C TRP A 138 3.17 -0.37 -20.14
N ARG A 139 4.26 -0.68 -19.46
CA ARG A 139 5.59 -0.34 -19.96
C ARG A 139 5.93 -1.30 -21.08
N LYS A 140 5.79 -0.86 -22.34
CA LYS A 140 6.46 -1.54 -23.44
C LYS A 140 7.96 -1.55 -23.14
N THR A 141 8.51 -2.72 -22.84
CA THR A 141 9.95 -2.96 -22.96
C THR A 141 10.26 -2.68 -24.43
N ASN A 142 10.86 -1.53 -24.73
CA ASN A 142 11.51 -1.34 -25.99
C ASN A 142 12.73 -2.26 -25.98
N ASP A 143 12.58 -3.49 -26.43
CA ASP A 143 13.66 -4.33 -26.90
C ASP A 143 14.10 -3.83 -28.28
#